data_ecc17617922fdc223d4e118dea6dc1eb
#
_entry.id   ecc17617922fdc223d4e118dea6dc1eb
#
_cell.length_a   1.000
_cell.length_b   1.000
_cell.length_c   1.000
_cell.angle_alpha   90.00
_cell.angle_beta   90.00
_cell.angle_gamma   90.00
#
_symmetry.space_group_name_H-M   'P 1'
#
loop_
_entity.id
_entity.type
_entity.pdbx_description
1 polymer ?
#
loop_
_entity_poly.entity_id
_entity_poly.type
_entity_poly.pdbx_seq_one_letter_code
_entity_poly.pdbx_strand_id
1 'polypeptide(L)'
;MIPLKDDNPTSTKPIVSYGIIGFCVLIFLAQLGLTEQELRDFTYSYGLIPSVLMGIDQLPNDLSKISPIGTIFTSMFMHGGWMHLIGNMLYLWIFADNIEDDLGTLNFVIFYFVSGVGAAMSQVIIDVNSQIPMIGASGAIGGVLGAYLINYPNARVLVLIPFGFFSQLIKIRSIYVLGFWFILQFVNSFLSSSSGGGVAYAAHIGGFITGLVLILFFNKKTKKKVFKSKIKKTKKGPWEQ
;
A
#
# COMPACT_ATOMS: atom_id res chain seq x y z
N MET A 1 -4.99 -7.72 -16.12
CA MET A 1 -5.24 -8.73 -15.07
C MET A 1 -5.67 -8.01 -13.79
N ILE A 2 -6.92 -8.25 -13.35
CA ILE A 2 -7.53 -7.55 -12.21
C ILE A 2 -7.78 -8.59 -11.11
N PRO A 3 -7.14 -8.50 -9.92
CA PRO A 3 -7.44 -9.38 -8.80
C PRO A 3 -8.84 -9.07 -8.25
N LEU A 4 -9.60 -10.08 -7.88
CA LEU A 4 -10.95 -9.92 -7.34
C LEU A 4 -11.09 -10.46 -5.92
N LYS A 5 -10.38 -11.54 -5.60
CA LYS A 5 -10.42 -12.21 -4.30
C LYS A 5 -9.25 -13.19 -4.20
N ASP A 6 -8.73 -13.38 -3.00
CA ASP A 6 -7.86 -14.53 -2.70
C ASP A 6 -8.64 -15.68 -2.02
N ASP A 7 -8.01 -16.83 -1.84
CA ASP A 7 -8.58 -17.99 -1.17
C ASP A 7 -7.96 -18.23 0.23
N ASN A 8 -7.28 -17.24 0.77
CA ASN A 8 -6.59 -17.33 2.05
C ASN A 8 -7.48 -16.78 3.18
N PRO A 9 -8.04 -17.64 4.05
CA PRO A 9 -8.96 -17.17 5.09
C PRO A 9 -8.21 -16.47 6.24
N THR A 10 -8.82 -15.44 6.78
CA THR A 10 -8.37 -14.75 8.00
C THR A 10 -9.08 -15.27 9.24
N SER A 11 -8.41 -15.18 10.40
CA SER A 11 -8.97 -15.58 11.71
C SER A 11 -9.47 -14.38 12.51
N THR A 12 -9.04 -13.17 12.20
CA THR A 12 -9.45 -11.92 12.86
C THR A 12 -10.14 -10.96 11.88
N LYS A 13 -10.89 -10.00 12.43
CA LYS A 13 -11.50 -8.94 11.61
C LYS A 13 -10.45 -7.88 11.30
N PRO A 14 -10.27 -7.48 10.02
CA PRO A 14 -9.27 -6.50 9.60
C PRO A 14 -9.76 -5.06 9.85
N ILE A 15 -9.79 -4.64 11.10
CA ILE A 15 -10.38 -3.35 11.53
C ILE A 15 -9.57 -2.16 10.96
N VAL A 16 -8.24 -2.26 10.96
CA VAL A 16 -7.38 -1.18 10.45
C VAL A 16 -7.49 -1.07 8.94
N SER A 17 -7.49 -2.19 8.22
CA SER A 17 -7.67 -2.22 6.77
C SER A 17 -8.99 -1.56 6.35
N TYR A 18 -10.09 -1.90 7.04
CA TYR A 18 -11.38 -1.24 6.81
C TYR A 18 -11.39 0.24 7.21
N GLY A 19 -10.70 0.59 8.29
CA GLY A 19 -10.54 1.99 8.72
C GLY A 19 -9.80 2.83 7.68
N ILE A 20 -8.70 2.31 7.11
CA ILE A 20 -7.94 2.97 6.05
C ILE A 20 -8.79 3.14 4.80
N ILE A 21 -9.49 2.07 4.37
CA ILE A 21 -10.42 2.14 3.22
C ILE A 21 -11.47 3.22 3.44
N GLY A 22 -12.15 3.19 4.59
CA GLY A 22 -13.18 4.17 4.92
C GLY A 22 -12.63 5.60 4.94
N PHE A 23 -11.44 5.81 5.50
CA PHE A 23 -10.81 7.12 5.55
C PHE A 23 -10.42 7.63 4.16
N CYS A 24 -9.83 6.79 3.30
CA CYS A 24 -9.54 7.14 1.91
C CYS A 24 -10.81 7.53 1.14
N VAL A 25 -11.89 6.77 1.32
CA VAL A 25 -13.19 7.07 0.68
C VAL A 25 -13.74 8.40 1.18
N LEU A 26 -13.71 8.68 2.50
CA LEU A 26 -14.19 9.94 3.06
C LEU A 26 -13.40 11.15 2.54
N ILE A 27 -12.06 11.06 2.50
CA ILE A 27 -11.22 12.13 1.93
C ILE A 27 -11.54 12.34 0.45
N PHE A 28 -11.69 11.27 -0.32
CA PHE A 28 -12.01 11.38 -1.75
C PHE A 28 -13.40 12.00 -1.98
N LEU A 29 -14.40 11.64 -1.18
CA LEU A 29 -15.73 12.27 -1.27
C LEU A 29 -15.66 13.77 -0.93
N ALA A 30 -14.84 14.17 0.04
CA ALA A 30 -14.57 15.58 0.32
C ALA A 30 -13.89 16.29 -0.86
N GLN A 31 -12.93 15.63 -1.53
CA GLN A 31 -12.27 16.17 -2.73
C GLN A 31 -13.26 16.41 -3.89
N LEU A 32 -14.30 15.57 -4.05
CA LEU A 32 -15.31 15.71 -5.10
C LEU A 32 -16.19 16.96 -4.93
N GLY A 33 -16.30 17.50 -3.73
CA GLY A 33 -17.05 18.73 -3.44
C GLY A 33 -16.28 20.02 -3.76
N LEU A 34 -15.00 19.93 -4.12
CA LEU A 34 -14.13 21.08 -4.37
C LEU A 34 -14.23 21.52 -5.85
N THR A 35 -14.09 22.82 -6.09
CA THR A 35 -13.84 23.35 -7.42
C THR A 35 -12.48 22.90 -7.92
N GLU A 36 -12.23 23.01 -9.21
CA GLU A 36 -10.92 22.63 -9.78
C GLU A 36 -9.73 23.41 -9.15
N GLN A 37 -9.93 24.67 -8.80
CA GLN A 37 -8.89 25.46 -8.16
C GLN A 37 -8.67 24.98 -6.72
N GLU A 38 -9.72 24.81 -5.93
CA GLU A 38 -9.63 24.30 -4.57
C GLU A 38 -9.03 22.88 -4.51
N LEU A 39 -9.34 22.03 -5.49
CA LEU A 39 -8.76 20.69 -5.58
C LEU A 39 -7.26 20.74 -5.88
N ARG A 40 -6.82 21.66 -6.76
CA ARG A 40 -5.39 21.91 -6.98
C ARG A 40 -4.71 22.36 -5.69
N ASP A 41 -5.26 23.38 -5.04
CA ASP A 41 -4.71 23.95 -3.80
C ASP A 41 -4.65 22.91 -2.68
N PHE A 42 -5.70 22.08 -2.56
CA PHE A 42 -5.73 20.95 -1.64
C PHE A 42 -4.63 19.92 -1.95
N THR A 43 -4.44 19.59 -3.23
CA THR A 43 -3.44 18.63 -3.66
C THR A 43 -2.02 19.13 -3.38
N TYR A 44 -1.74 20.40 -3.62
CA TYR A 44 -0.43 20.99 -3.31
C TYR A 44 -0.20 21.15 -1.79
N SER A 45 -1.26 21.44 -1.02
CA SER A 45 -1.15 21.63 0.44
C SER A 45 -0.91 20.33 1.20
N TYR A 46 -1.48 19.20 0.74
CA TYR A 46 -1.49 17.94 1.47
C TYR A 46 -0.80 16.78 0.75
N GLY A 47 -0.51 16.89 -0.54
CA GLY A 47 0.29 15.94 -1.31
C GLY A 47 1.78 16.08 -1.01
N LEU A 48 2.53 14.99 -1.14
CA LEU A 48 3.97 15.00 -0.96
C LEU A 48 4.66 15.57 -2.21
N ILE A 49 5.39 16.67 -2.06
CA ILE A 49 6.20 17.27 -3.12
C ILE A 49 7.67 17.07 -2.77
N PRO A 50 8.43 16.28 -3.57
CA PRO A 50 9.82 15.96 -3.30
C PRO A 50 10.70 17.19 -3.06
N SER A 51 10.66 18.20 -3.92
CA SER A 51 11.48 19.41 -3.81
C SER A 51 11.17 20.22 -2.54
N VAL A 52 9.90 20.26 -2.14
CA VAL A 52 9.47 20.95 -0.91
C VAL A 52 9.88 20.18 0.34
N LEU A 53 9.76 18.84 0.31
CA LEU A 53 10.20 18.00 1.43
C LEU A 53 11.70 18.14 1.69
N MET A 54 12.49 18.27 0.63
CA MET A 54 13.95 18.41 0.70
C MET A 54 14.42 19.85 0.93
N GLY A 55 13.49 20.82 1.03
CA GLY A 55 13.81 22.23 1.25
C GLY A 55 14.44 22.94 0.04
N ILE A 56 14.32 22.34 -1.16
CA ILE A 56 14.81 22.92 -2.42
C ILE A 56 13.85 24.02 -2.86
N ASP A 57 12.54 23.75 -2.78
CA ASP A 57 11.48 24.70 -3.08
C ASP A 57 10.64 25.01 -1.84
N GLN A 58 9.86 26.07 -1.92
CA GLN A 58 8.90 26.47 -0.90
C GLN A 58 7.53 26.70 -1.53
N LEU A 59 6.49 26.20 -0.88
CA LEU A 59 5.12 26.53 -1.24
C LEU A 59 4.77 27.96 -0.79
N PRO A 60 3.91 28.66 -1.55
CA PRO A 60 3.27 29.87 -1.05
C PRO A 60 2.61 29.67 0.31
N ASN A 61 2.57 30.73 1.14
CA ASN A 61 2.08 30.64 2.52
C ASN A 61 0.63 30.14 2.63
N ASP A 62 -0.19 30.45 1.64
CA ASP A 62 -1.60 30.03 1.55
C ASP A 62 -1.74 28.53 1.21
N LEU A 63 -0.74 27.90 0.61
CA LEU A 63 -0.70 26.47 0.33
C LEU A 63 0.10 25.67 1.37
N SER A 64 0.93 26.31 2.17
CA SER A 64 1.73 25.66 3.23
C SER A 64 0.89 25.40 4.48
N LYS A 65 -0.13 24.53 4.38
CA LYS A 65 -1.09 24.23 5.47
C LYS A 65 -0.51 23.33 6.55
N ILE A 66 0.42 22.44 6.19
CA ILE A 66 1.07 21.49 7.11
C ILE A 66 2.57 21.45 6.82
N SER A 67 3.34 20.86 7.75
CA SER A 67 4.78 20.70 7.53
C SER A 67 5.06 19.74 6.35
N PRO A 68 6.16 19.94 5.61
CA PRO A 68 6.55 19.02 4.53
C PRO A 68 6.65 17.55 4.96
N ILE A 69 7.10 17.29 6.20
CA ILE A 69 7.12 15.93 6.76
C ILE A 69 5.69 15.39 6.96
N GLY A 70 4.75 16.23 7.35
CA GLY A 70 3.34 15.86 7.49
C GLY A 70 2.72 15.38 6.19
N THR A 71 3.17 15.92 5.04
CA THR A 71 2.66 15.54 3.72
C THR A 71 2.99 14.08 3.35
N ILE A 72 4.03 13.48 3.94
CA ILE A 72 4.32 12.04 3.76
C ILE A 72 3.09 11.20 4.17
N PHE A 73 2.43 11.59 5.25
CA PHE A 73 1.29 10.85 5.80
C PHE A 73 -0.04 11.25 5.16
N THR A 74 -0.30 12.54 4.96
CA THR A 74 -1.57 12.99 4.39
C THR A 74 -1.73 12.54 2.93
N SER A 75 -0.65 12.54 2.16
CA SER A 75 -0.64 12.09 0.77
C SER A 75 -1.12 10.64 0.58
N MET A 76 -0.92 9.77 1.57
CA MET A 76 -1.34 8.37 1.53
C MET A 76 -2.87 8.17 1.49
N PHE A 77 -3.65 9.20 1.81
CA PHE A 77 -5.12 9.09 1.89
C PHE A 77 -5.84 9.83 0.77
N MET A 78 -5.11 10.57 -0.06
CA MET A 78 -5.65 11.34 -1.16
C MET A 78 -5.65 10.53 -2.46
N HIS A 79 -6.62 10.78 -3.35
CA HIS A 79 -6.70 10.08 -4.64
C HIS A 79 -7.10 11.04 -5.76
N GLY A 80 -6.42 10.92 -6.90
CA GLY A 80 -6.60 11.81 -8.05
C GLY A 80 -7.80 11.49 -8.96
N GLY A 81 -8.60 10.44 -8.62
CA GLY A 81 -9.77 10.06 -9.40
C GLY A 81 -10.33 8.70 -9.02
N TRP A 82 -11.52 8.39 -9.55
CA TRP A 82 -12.25 7.16 -9.23
C TRP A 82 -11.44 5.88 -9.46
N MET A 83 -10.79 5.75 -10.61
CA MET A 83 -10.02 4.53 -10.93
C MET A 83 -8.80 4.38 -10.01
N HIS A 84 -8.19 5.49 -9.58
CA HIS A 84 -7.09 5.50 -8.62
C HIS A 84 -7.58 5.02 -7.23
N LEU A 85 -8.70 5.56 -6.74
CA LEU A 85 -9.30 5.12 -5.48
C LEU A 85 -9.72 3.65 -5.53
N ILE A 86 -10.54 3.27 -6.52
CA ILE A 86 -11.09 1.92 -6.63
C ILE A 86 -9.96 0.89 -6.74
N GLY A 87 -8.94 1.17 -7.54
CA GLY A 87 -7.78 0.30 -7.67
C GLY A 87 -7.07 0.09 -6.32
N ASN A 88 -6.77 1.17 -5.60
CA ASN A 88 -6.14 1.09 -4.29
C ASN A 88 -6.99 0.34 -3.27
N MET A 89 -8.27 0.67 -3.16
CA MET A 89 -9.17 0.02 -2.20
C MET A 89 -9.37 -1.46 -2.52
N LEU A 90 -9.43 -1.84 -3.78
CA LEU A 90 -9.52 -3.23 -4.20
C LEU A 90 -8.29 -4.05 -3.76
N TYR A 91 -7.08 -3.53 -4.00
CA TYR A 91 -5.86 -4.22 -3.58
C TYR A 91 -5.75 -4.29 -2.05
N LEU A 92 -6.08 -3.20 -1.36
CA LEU A 92 -6.08 -3.18 0.10
C LEU A 92 -7.10 -4.17 0.66
N TRP A 93 -8.31 -4.22 0.10
CA TRP A 93 -9.36 -5.15 0.49
C TRP A 93 -8.98 -6.62 0.35
N ILE A 94 -8.24 -6.98 -0.73
CA ILE A 94 -7.91 -8.38 -1.03
C ILE A 94 -6.71 -8.89 -0.22
N PHE A 95 -5.71 -8.02 0.04
CA PHE A 95 -4.42 -8.48 0.54
C PHE A 95 -4.08 -8.01 1.96
N ALA A 96 -4.70 -6.92 2.43
CA ALA A 96 -4.32 -6.34 3.70
C ALA A 96 -4.85 -7.11 4.91
N ASP A 97 -6.01 -7.73 4.80
CA ASP A 97 -6.64 -8.49 5.87
C ASP A 97 -5.75 -9.64 6.39
N ASN A 98 -5.10 -10.36 5.49
CA ASN A 98 -4.18 -11.43 5.85
C ASN A 98 -2.91 -10.92 6.54
N ILE A 99 -2.39 -9.77 6.10
CA ILE A 99 -1.20 -9.18 6.74
C ILE A 99 -1.56 -8.55 8.08
N GLU A 100 -2.75 -7.96 8.21
CA GLU A 100 -3.26 -7.49 9.50
C GLU A 100 -3.48 -8.65 10.47
N ASP A 101 -4.01 -9.80 10.01
CA ASP A 101 -4.17 -11.01 10.80
C ASP A 101 -2.82 -11.56 11.32
N ASP A 102 -1.81 -11.58 10.47
CA ASP A 102 -0.45 -12.03 10.81
C ASP A 102 0.25 -11.12 11.82
N LEU A 103 0.14 -9.82 11.63
CA LEU A 103 0.85 -8.82 12.43
C LEU A 103 0.10 -8.44 13.70
N GLY A 104 -1.23 -8.52 13.66
CA GLY A 104 -2.14 -7.91 14.62
C GLY A 104 -2.27 -6.40 14.39
N THR A 105 -3.36 -5.84 14.89
CA THR A 105 -3.84 -4.48 14.61
C THR A 105 -2.77 -3.40 14.75
N LEU A 106 -2.08 -3.32 15.90
CA LEU A 106 -1.10 -2.26 16.16
C LEU A 106 0.14 -2.36 15.27
N ASN A 107 0.68 -3.57 15.10
CA ASN A 107 1.85 -3.75 14.25
C ASN A 107 1.52 -3.51 12.78
N PHE A 108 0.28 -3.81 12.35
CA PHE A 108 -0.15 -3.52 10.98
C PHE A 108 -0.23 -2.01 10.71
N VAL A 109 -0.71 -1.21 11.67
CA VAL A 109 -0.67 0.26 11.55
C VAL A 109 0.76 0.74 11.34
N ILE A 110 1.70 0.31 12.19
CA ILE A 110 3.12 0.68 12.07
C ILE A 110 3.69 0.22 10.73
N PHE A 111 3.41 -1.02 10.36
CA PHE A 111 3.85 -1.61 9.09
C PHE A 111 3.37 -0.80 7.87
N TYR A 112 2.08 -0.42 7.86
CA TYR A 112 1.48 0.34 6.76
C TYR A 112 2.14 1.72 6.60
N PHE A 113 2.29 2.46 7.71
CA PHE A 113 2.91 3.77 7.66
C PHE A 113 4.40 3.73 7.33
N VAL A 114 5.15 2.77 7.89
CA VAL A 114 6.59 2.61 7.56
C VAL A 114 6.76 2.21 6.09
N SER A 115 5.89 1.36 5.55
CA SER A 115 5.89 1.03 4.11
C SER A 115 5.62 2.25 3.25
N GLY A 116 4.68 3.11 3.66
CA GLY A 116 4.38 4.37 2.99
C GLY A 116 5.54 5.38 3.06
N VAL A 117 6.22 5.48 4.20
CA VAL A 117 7.45 6.30 4.30
C VAL A 117 8.54 5.77 3.38
N GLY A 118 8.77 4.45 3.34
CA GLY A 118 9.74 3.85 2.43
C GLY A 118 9.41 4.11 0.96
N ALA A 119 8.12 4.06 0.60
CA ALA A 119 7.63 4.43 -0.72
C ALA A 119 7.91 5.90 -1.05
N ALA A 120 7.55 6.81 -0.15
CA ALA A 120 7.76 8.24 -0.28
C ALA A 120 9.24 8.58 -0.50
N MET A 121 10.11 8.04 0.35
CA MET A 121 11.55 8.27 0.25
C MET A 121 12.15 7.71 -1.03
N SER A 122 11.66 6.58 -1.53
CA SER A 122 12.13 6.00 -2.80
C SER A 122 11.80 6.93 -3.99
N GLN A 123 10.61 7.54 -4.00
CA GLN A 123 10.25 8.52 -5.03
C GLN A 123 11.08 9.80 -4.92
N VAL A 124 11.29 10.31 -3.71
CA VAL A 124 12.10 11.49 -3.46
C VAL A 124 13.55 11.30 -3.92
N ILE A 125 14.15 10.12 -3.66
CA ILE A 125 15.52 9.80 -4.07
C ILE A 125 15.65 9.76 -5.61
N ILE A 126 14.64 9.24 -6.31
CA ILE A 126 14.68 9.14 -7.78
C ILE A 126 14.51 10.50 -8.45
N ASP A 127 13.68 11.39 -7.90
CA ASP A 127 13.45 12.71 -8.46
C ASP A 127 13.28 13.76 -7.36
N VAL A 128 14.42 14.15 -6.79
CA VAL A 128 14.50 15.10 -5.66
C VAL A 128 14.00 16.51 -6.02
N ASN A 129 14.07 16.88 -7.30
CA ASN A 129 13.65 18.20 -7.79
C ASN A 129 12.20 18.23 -8.26
N SER A 130 11.46 17.13 -8.16
CA SER A 130 10.08 17.09 -8.61
C SER A 130 9.20 18.08 -7.82
N GLN A 131 8.48 18.91 -8.55
CA GLN A 131 7.46 19.83 -8.02
C GLN A 131 6.04 19.26 -8.14
N ILE A 132 5.92 18.02 -8.60
CA ILE A 132 4.62 17.36 -8.80
C ILE A 132 4.19 16.70 -7.48
N PRO A 133 3.01 17.05 -6.96
CA PRO A 133 2.49 16.41 -5.75
C PRO A 133 2.23 14.91 -5.98
N MET A 134 2.82 14.06 -5.16
CA MET A 134 2.53 12.64 -5.09
C MET A 134 1.40 12.39 -4.10
N ILE A 135 0.38 11.63 -4.52
CA ILE A 135 -0.78 11.25 -3.71
C ILE A 135 -1.16 9.78 -3.97
N GLY A 136 -1.74 9.13 -2.99
CA GLY A 136 -2.28 7.76 -3.10
C GLY A 136 -1.77 6.81 -2.03
N ALA A 137 -2.64 5.88 -1.64
CA ALA A 137 -2.32 4.79 -0.72
C ALA A 137 -1.35 3.75 -1.31
N SER A 138 -1.15 3.78 -2.64
CA SER A 138 -0.53 2.71 -3.43
C SER A 138 0.90 2.36 -3.02
N GLY A 139 1.66 3.33 -2.53
CA GLY A 139 3.00 3.08 -2.00
C GLY A 139 2.99 2.18 -0.76
N ALA A 140 2.14 2.48 0.23
CA ALA A 140 1.96 1.66 1.41
C ALA A 140 1.32 0.30 1.08
N ILE A 141 0.36 0.27 0.14
CA ILE A 141 -0.24 -0.96 -0.40
C ILE A 141 0.84 -1.82 -1.06
N GLY A 142 1.78 -1.23 -1.80
CA GLY A 142 2.95 -1.93 -2.31
C GLY A 142 3.66 -2.74 -1.22
N GLY A 143 3.83 -2.15 -0.03
CA GLY A 143 4.39 -2.85 1.13
C GLY A 143 3.54 -4.04 1.59
N VAL A 144 2.22 -3.89 1.62
CA VAL A 144 1.29 -5.00 1.91
C VAL A 144 1.46 -6.14 0.89
N LEU A 145 1.58 -5.81 -0.41
CA LEU A 145 1.79 -6.80 -1.46
C LEU A 145 3.14 -7.51 -1.34
N GLY A 146 4.20 -6.78 -0.98
CA GLY A 146 5.52 -7.37 -0.70
C GLY A 146 5.49 -8.34 0.47
N ALA A 147 4.81 -8.00 1.55
CA ALA A 147 4.61 -8.87 2.71
C ALA A 147 3.76 -10.10 2.35
N TYR A 148 2.68 -9.92 1.61
CA TYR A 148 1.81 -11.01 1.16
C TYR A 148 2.57 -12.01 0.29
N LEU A 149 3.43 -11.52 -0.61
CA LEU A 149 4.25 -12.38 -1.46
C LEU A 149 5.15 -13.31 -0.63
N ILE A 150 5.71 -12.83 0.48
CA ILE A 150 6.57 -13.63 1.37
C ILE A 150 5.77 -14.64 2.19
N ASN A 151 4.62 -14.23 2.76
CA ASN A 151 3.87 -15.08 3.68
C ASN A 151 2.98 -16.09 2.94
N TYR A 152 2.45 -15.71 1.78
CA TYR A 152 1.42 -16.46 1.06
C TYR A 152 1.72 -16.68 -0.44
N PRO A 153 2.94 -17.11 -0.84
CA PRO A 153 3.35 -17.21 -2.24
C PRO A 153 2.50 -18.21 -3.04
N ASN A 154 1.89 -19.18 -2.36
CA ASN A 154 1.09 -20.24 -2.98
C ASN A 154 -0.43 -20.04 -2.83
N ALA A 155 -0.89 -19.02 -2.12
CA ALA A 155 -2.31 -18.67 -2.05
C ALA A 155 -2.83 -18.37 -3.48
N ARG A 156 -4.08 -18.73 -3.75
CA ARG A 156 -4.66 -18.52 -5.08
C ARG A 156 -5.50 -17.26 -5.09
N VAL A 157 -5.22 -16.41 -6.06
CA VAL A 157 -5.96 -15.18 -6.32
C VAL A 157 -6.85 -15.42 -7.54
N LEU A 158 -8.14 -15.18 -7.39
CA LEU A 158 -9.09 -15.12 -8.49
C LEU A 158 -8.85 -13.83 -9.26
N VAL A 159 -8.46 -13.93 -10.51
CA VAL A 159 -8.18 -12.80 -11.37
C VAL A 159 -9.11 -12.76 -12.56
N LEU A 160 -9.55 -11.57 -12.94
CA LEU A 160 -10.23 -11.29 -14.18
C LEU A 160 -9.20 -10.91 -15.24
N ILE A 161 -9.15 -11.68 -16.33
CA ILE A 161 -8.35 -11.38 -17.49
C ILE A 161 -9.29 -10.90 -18.60
N PRO A 162 -9.29 -9.60 -18.92
CA PRO A 162 -10.05 -9.09 -20.06
C PRO A 162 -9.36 -9.53 -21.36
N PHE A 163 -10.13 -10.12 -22.27
CA PHE A 163 -9.65 -10.54 -23.58
C PHE A 163 -10.62 -10.05 -24.67
N GLY A 164 -10.46 -8.81 -25.09
CA GLY A 164 -11.37 -8.17 -26.03
C GLY A 164 -12.80 -8.11 -25.48
N PHE A 165 -13.74 -8.71 -26.19
CA PHE A 165 -15.15 -8.80 -25.78
C PHE A 165 -15.42 -9.95 -24.77
N PHE A 166 -14.43 -10.79 -24.50
CA PHE A 166 -14.54 -11.88 -23.54
C PHE A 166 -13.70 -11.57 -22.29
N SER A 167 -14.16 -12.04 -21.15
CA SER A 167 -13.39 -11.99 -19.92
C SER A 167 -13.32 -13.39 -19.31
N GLN A 168 -12.19 -13.74 -18.74
CA GLN A 168 -11.95 -15.04 -18.15
C GLN A 168 -11.60 -14.90 -16.68
N LEU A 169 -12.23 -15.72 -15.83
CA LEU A 169 -11.91 -15.82 -14.41
C LEU A 169 -10.99 -17.00 -14.16
N ILE A 170 -9.80 -16.74 -13.69
CA ILE A 170 -8.78 -17.78 -13.47
C ILE A 170 -8.21 -17.63 -12.06
N LYS A 171 -7.96 -18.75 -11.37
CA LYS A 171 -7.22 -18.77 -10.10
C LYS A 171 -5.73 -18.93 -10.36
N ILE A 172 -4.96 -17.91 -10.03
CA ILE A 172 -3.50 -17.87 -10.21
C ILE A 172 -2.82 -17.77 -8.84
N ARG A 173 -1.66 -18.40 -8.65
CA ARG A 173 -0.90 -18.24 -7.40
C ARG A 173 -0.46 -16.79 -7.22
N SER A 174 -0.52 -16.31 -5.98
CA SER A 174 -0.16 -14.93 -5.62
C SER A 174 1.23 -14.52 -6.09
N ILE A 175 2.20 -15.46 -6.06
CA ILE A 175 3.55 -15.19 -6.54
C ILE A 175 3.59 -14.71 -8.00
N TYR A 176 2.73 -15.25 -8.86
CA TYR A 176 2.67 -14.82 -10.27
C TYR A 176 1.89 -13.51 -10.43
N VAL A 177 0.81 -13.33 -9.66
CA VAL A 177 0.00 -12.10 -9.71
C VAL A 177 0.80 -10.91 -9.21
N LEU A 178 1.40 -11.03 -8.04
CA LEU A 178 2.14 -9.96 -7.39
C LEU A 178 3.53 -9.75 -8.02
N GLY A 179 4.19 -10.82 -8.45
CA GLY A 179 5.44 -10.74 -9.22
C GLY A 179 5.25 -10.01 -10.54
N PHE A 180 4.18 -10.32 -11.28
CA PHE A 180 3.85 -9.61 -12.52
C PHE A 180 3.51 -8.14 -12.26
N TRP A 181 2.74 -7.85 -11.19
CA TRP A 181 2.46 -6.47 -10.79
C TRP A 181 3.75 -5.71 -10.51
N PHE A 182 4.68 -6.29 -9.75
CA PHE A 182 5.96 -5.67 -9.42
C PHE A 182 6.84 -5.42 -10.66
N ILE A 183 6.93 -6.42 -11.57
CA ILE A 183 7.67 -6.29 -12.83
C ILE A 183 7.08 -5.15 -13.67
N LEU A 184 5.75 -5.01 -13.74
CA LEU A 184 5.12 -3.90 -14.44
C LEU A 184 5.49 -2.54 -13.83
N GLN A 185 5.54 -2.42 -12.48
CA GLN A 185 6.00 -1.18 -11.84
C GLN A 185 7.45 -0.86 -12.25
N PHE A 186 8.31 -1.89 -12.21
CA PHE A 186 9.72 -1.74 -12.55
C PHE A 186 9.92 -1.31 -14.01
N VAL A 187 9.30 -2.00 -14.95
CA VAL A 187 9.38 -1.65 -16.39
C VAL A 187 8.82 -0.25 -16.65
N ASN A 188 7.65 0.07 -16.08
CA ASN A 188 7.03 1.36 -16.29
C ASN A 188 7.82 2.52 -15.66
N SER A 189 8.60 2.28 -14.60
CA SER A 189 9.46 3.31 -14.03
C SER A 189 10.55 3.81 -14.99
N PHE A 190 10.97 2.97 -15.95
CA PHE A 190 11.91 3.36 -17.00
C PHE A 190 11.23 3.94 -18.23
N LEU A 191 9.96 3.59 -18.48
CA LEU A 191 9.24 4.03 -19.66
C LEU A 191 8.48 5.35 -19.46
N SER A 192 8.16 5.69 -18.20
CA SER A 192 7.45 6.95 -17.90
C SER A 192 8.39 8.13 -17.97
N SER A 193 8.00 9.14 -18.76
CA SER A 193 8.70 10.43 -18.76
C SER A 193 8.36 11.21 -17.48
N SER A 194 9.35 11.81 -16.85
CA SER A 194 9.21 12.65 -15.65
C SER A 194 8.44 13.97 -15.88
N SER A 195 8.09 14.30 -17.14
CA SER A 195 7.62 15.63 -17.52
C SER A 195 6.10 15.86 -17.49
N GLY A 196 5.31 14.93 -16.96
CA GLY A 196 3.87 15.10 -17.14
C GLY A 196 2.93 14.47 -16.14
N GLY A 197 3.21 14.45 -14.84
CA GLY A 197 2.31 13.89 -13.82
C GLY A 197 1.80 12.47 -14.17
N GLY A 198 2.10 11.50 -13.39
CA GLY A 198 1.75 10.11 -13.68
C GLY A 198 1.80 9.25 -12.44
N VAL A 199 1.88 7.95 -12.63
CA VAL A 199 2.02 6.99 -11.53
C VAL A 199 3.44 7.08 -10.95
N ALA A 200 3.55 7.23 -9.64
CA ALA A 200 4.82 7.24 -8.91
C ALA A 200 5.37 5.81 -8.78
N TYR A 201 5.89 5.26 -9.88
CA TYR A 201 6.35 3.87 -9.92
C TYR A 201 7.49 3.57 -8.95
N ALA A 202 8.38 4.53 -8.71
CA ALA A 202 9.45 4.37 -7.72
C ALA A 202 8.90 4.24 -6.29
N ALA A 203 7.82 4.95 -5.97
CA ALA A 203 7.12 4.78 -4.70
C ALA A 203 6.52 3.37 -4.56
N HIS A 204 5.93 2.83 -5.62
CA HIS A 204 5.39 1.46 -5.62
C HIS A 204 6.48 0.42 -5.36
N ILE A 205 7.62 0.53 -6.05
CA ILE A 205 8.78 -0.35 -5.89
C ILE A 205 9.34 -0.23 -4.47
N GLY A 206 9.55 1.00 -4.01
CA GLY A 206 10.10 1.27 -2.68
C GLY A 206 9.22 0.76 -1.56
N GLY A 207 7.90 0.98 -1.66
CA GLY A 207 6.92 0.42 -0.72
C GLY A 207 6.95 -1.10 -0.69
N PHE A 208 6.93 -1.75 -1.87
CA PHE A 208 6.98 -3.20 -1.99
C PHE A 208 8.24 -3.80 -1.33
N ILE A 209 9.41 -3.24 -1.63
CA ILE A 209 10.68 -3.69 -1.03
C ILE A 209 10.67 -3.46 0.48
N THR A 210 10.20 -2.29 0.93
CA THR A 210 10.10 -1.98 2.37
C THR A 210 9.23 -3.00 3.10
N GLY A 211 8.04 -3.31 2.57
CA GLY A 211 7.14 -4.29 3.17
C GLY A 211 7.70 -5.70 3.17
N LEU A 212 8.36 -6.11 2.06
CA LEU A 212 9.06 -7.38 1.95
C LEU A 212 10.15 -7.52 3.03
N VAL A 213 10.94 -6.47 3.26
CA VAL A 213 11.98 -6.47 4.29
C VAL A 213 11.37 -6.47 5.70
N LEU A 214 10.39 -5.60 5.96
CA LEU A 214 9.75 -5.49 7.26
C LEU A 214 9.11 -6.80 7.72
N ILE A 215 8.38 -7.50 6.85
CA ILE A 215 7.68 -8.73 7.23
C ILE A 215 8.66 -9.83 7.70
N LEU A 216 9.89 -9.85 7.20
CA LEU A 216 10.90 -10.80 7.65
C LEU A 216 11.28 -10.61 9.13
N PHE A 217 11.27 -9.37 9.63
CA PHE A 217 11.50 -9.08 11.04
C PHE A 217 10.31 -9.48 11.92
N PHE A 218 9.09 -9.26 11.46
CA PHE A 218 7.89 -9.68 12.19
C PHE A 218 7.72 -11.20 12.23
N ASN A 219 7.97 -11.91 11.15
CA ASN A 219 7.86 -13.37 11.06
C ASN A 219 8.77 -14.10 12.06
N LYS A 220 9.95 -13.57 12.40
CA LYS A 220 10.81 -14.14 13.44
C LYS A 220 10.14 -14.15 14.81
N LYS A 221 9.30 -13.15 15.14
CA LYS A 221 8.58 -13.06 16.41
C LYS A 221 7.41 -14.04 16.46
N THR A 222 6.67 -14.17 15.37
CA THR A 222 5.47 -15.04 15.27
C THR A 222 5.85 -16.52 15.34
N LYS A 223 6.88 -16.96 14.62
CA LYS A 223 7.40 -18.34 14.69
C LYS A 223 7.85 -18.73 16.11
N LYS A 224 8.49 -17.81 16.87
CA LYS A 224 8.83 -18.05 18.29
C LYS A 224 7.60 -18.22 19.19
N LYS A 225 6.51 -17.50 18.91
CA LYS A 225 5.27 -17.56 19.70
C LYS A 225 4.52 -18.87 19.49
N VAL A 226 4.41 -19.33 18.25
CA VAL A 226 3.80 -20.61 17.86
C VAL A 226 4.59 -21.79 18.44
N PHE A 227 5.91 -21.76 18.35
CA PHE A 227 6.78 -22.81 18.91
C PHE A 227 6.62 -22.91 20.43
N LYS A 228 6.59 -21.77 21.16
CA LYS A 228 6.35 -21.75 22.61
C LYS A 228 4.94 -22.28 22.98
N SER A 229 3.91 -22.00 22.17
CA SER A 229 2.56 -22.50 22.42
C SER A 229 2.43 -24.00 22.19
N LYS A 230 3.08 -24.55 21.16
CA LYS A 230 3.15 -25.99 20.91
C LYS A 230 3.85 -26.73 22.03
N ILE A 231 4.97 -26.20 22.54
CA ILE A 231 5.69 -26.80 23.69
C ILE A 231 4.83 -26.80 24.97
N LYS A 232 4.03 -25.75 25.20
CA LYS A 232 3.12 -25.69 26.35
C LYS A 232 1.99 -26.71 26.24
N LYS A 233 1.47 -27.00 25.04
CA LYS A 233 0.44 -28.03 24.80
C LYS A 233 0.97 -29.45 24.95
N THR A 234 2.23 -29.71 24.62
CA THR A 234 2.85 -31.03 24.76
C THR A 234 3.35 -31.33 26.15
N LYS A 235 3.41 -30.33 27.06
CA LYS A 235 3.80 -30.52 28.46
C LYS A 235 2.62 -30.85 29.42
N LYS A 236 1.38 -30.83 28.93
CA LYS A 236 0.26 -31.41 29.70
C LYS A 236 0.34 -32.91 29.55
N GLY A 237 0.62 -33.58 30.67
CA GLY A 237 0.73 -35.02 30.73
C GLY A 237 -0.58 -35.71 30.31
N PRO A 238 -0.51 -37.03 29.96
CA PRO A 238 -1.68 -37.76 29.46
C PRO A 238 -2.81 -37.94 30.50
N TRP A 239 -2.64 -37.41 31.71
CA TRP A 239 -3.57 -37.53 32.83
C TRP A 239 -4.28 -36.25 33.23
N GLU A 240 -4.03 -35.12 32.55
CA GLU A 240 -4.71 -33.84 32.76
C GLU A 240 -5.78 -33.64 31.67
N GLN A 241 -6.90 -34.36 31.79
CA GLN A 241 -8.16 -34.09 31.10
C GLN A 241 -8.99 -33.09 31.90
#